data_b0ced4d9c42c8ba21f7d9b8afbce09b7
#
_entry.id   b0ced4d9c42c8ba21f7d9b8afbce09b7
#
_cell.length_a   1.000
_cell.length_b   1.000
_cell.length_c   1.000
_cell.angle_alpha   90.00
_cell.angle_beta   90.00
_cell.angle_gamma   90.00
#
_symmetry.space_group_name_H-M   'P 1'
#
loop_
_entity.id
_entity.type
_entity.pdbx_description
1 polymer ?
#
loop_
_entity_poly.entity_id
_entity_poly.type
_entity_poly.pdbx_seq_one_letter_code
_entity_poly.pdbx_strand_id
1 'polypeptide(L)'
;MEKSKLTKIGYELEDVNIVQAPISFIKHRAECDPKITMCGRRVYPVIVAPMGAVTDENNYKVWLDHGFICVVPRTVDYAKRIEISKETFSSFSLAEAKDLYSDIKDNEQHYICIDIAHGTMSDLYQTCYDLKSKFGDKITLMTGNVATPEAYHYYADHDIDFMRACIGTGSRCITTSNVGVHYPTATLIDDLRMEKDHYEEWESTAGKKLTEIIVDGGIKNFDDIQKCIALGAFAVMSGSIFAKAEEACEPIVFLHSDNLDMADAITPEEYYLKLEDLKRRSEWSGMKFNRFEEAYRKLSRRKPYRLYYGMSTKMAQKLTGGSGKQTSEGIAKPILVEYPIEKWAEDMEDYMKSCMSYTGCRTIEEMRDKTQLIINASGKNSYWK
;
A
#
# COMPACT_ATOMS: atom_id res chain seq x y z
N MET A 1 -1.34 -32.16 28.58
CA MET A 1 -0.40 -32.15 27.40
C MET A 1 -0.05 -30.70 27.09
N GLU A 2 1.21 -30.32 27.24
CA GLU A 2 1.65 -29.01 26.75
C GLU A 2 1.40 -28.92 25.25
N LYS A 3 0.69 -27.88 24.80
CA LYS A 3 0.50 -27.62 23.38
C LYS A 3 1.82 -27.12 22.79
N SER A 4 2.23 -27.65 21.63
CA SER A 4 3.38 -27.11 20.90
C SER A 4 3.24 -25.61 20.71
N LYS A 5 4.33 -24.87 20.90
CA LYS A 5 4.38 -23.42 20.61
C LYS A 5 4.43 -23.13 19.10
N LEU A 6 4.83 -24.13 18.28
CA LEU A 6 4.78 -24.05 16.82
C LEU A 6 3.45 -24.66 16.39
N THR A 7 2.58 -23.85 15.81
CA THR A 7 1.19 -24.24 15.52
C THR A 7 1.00 -24.75 14.10
N LYS A 8 1.64 -24.13 13.09
CA LYS A 8 1.53 -24.51 11.68
C LYS A 8 2.69 -23.98 10.85
N ILE A 9 2.79 -24.46 9.61
CA ILE A 9 3.68 -23.92 8.58
C ILE A 9 2.95 -22.74 7.93
N GLY A 10 3.66 -21.60 7.75
CA GLY A 10 3.15 -20.43 7.06
C GLY A 10 3.85 -20.22 5.72
N TYR A 11 3.17 -19.58 4.77
CA TYR A 11 3.61 -19.31 3.41
C TYR A 11 3.55 -17.81 3.11
N GLU A 12 4.58 -17.31 2.42
CA GLU A 12 4.60 -15.96 1.85
C GLU A 12 3.97 -15.94 0.45
N LEU A 13 3.77 -14.76 -0.15
CA LEU A 13 3.22 -14.64 -1.50
C LEU A 13 4.11 -15.30 -2.57
N GLU A 14 5.42 -15.38 -2.33
CA GLU A 14 6.36 -16.05 -3.25
C GLU A 14 6.26 -17.58 -3.22
N ASP A 15 5.64 -18.13 -2.17
CA ASP A 15 5.45 -19.58 -2.01
C ASP A 15 4.17 -20.10 -2.68
N VAL A 16 3.33 -19.23 -3.20
CA VAL A 16 2.05 -19.60 -3.80
C VAL A 16 1.91 -19.10 -5.23
N ASN A 17 1.13 -19.83 -6.04
CA ASN A 17 0.75 -19.40 -7.39
C ASN A 17 -0.73 -19.63 -7.65
N ILE A 18 -1.31 -18.78 -8.51
CA ILE A 18 -2.67 -18.90 -8.99
C ILE A 18 -2.75 -20.06 -9.98
N VAL A 19 -3.77 -20.89 -9.85
CA VAL A 19 -4.04 -22.03 -10.75
C VAL A 19 -5.00 -21.60 -11.84
N GLN A 20 -4.69 -21.92 -13.08
CA GLN A 20 -5.59 -21.70 -14.21
C GLN A 20 -6.86 -22.54 -14.05
N ALA A 21 -8.02 -21.95 -14.37
CA ALA A 21 -9.28 -22.70 -14.42
C ALA A 21 -9.22 -23.81 -15.49
N PRO A 22 -9.81 -24.99 -15.24
CA PRO A 22 -9.82 -26.07 -16.21
C PRO A 22 -10.56 -25.71 -17.50
N ILE A 23 -11.49 -24.76 -17.43
CA ILE A 23 -12.19 -24.18 -18.56
C ILE A 23 -12.53 -22.71 -18.27
N SER A 24 -12.36 -21.82 -19.25
CA SER A 24 -12.79 -20.43 -19.18
C SER A 24 -13.75 -20.14 -20.35
N PHE A 25 -14.87 -19.50 -20.03
CA PHE A 25 -15.85 -19.01 -21.01
C PHE A 25 -15.61 -17.56 -21.41
N ILE A 26 -14.49 -16.96 -20.98
CA ILE A 26 -14.07 -15.60 -21.34
C ILE A 26 -13.32 -15.68 -22.66
N LYS A 27 -13.89 -15.08 -23.70
CA LYS A 27 -13.30 -15.11 -25.06
C LYS A 27 -12.22 -14.03 -25.22
N HIS A 28 -12.37 -12.93 -24.51
CA HIS A 28 -11.43 -11.82 -24.56
C HIS A 28 -11.31 -11.15 -23.19
N ARG A 29 -10.09 -10.83 -22.74
CA ARG A 29 -9.84 -10.21 -21.44
C ARG A 29 -10.60 -8.88 -21.21
N ALA A 30 -11.06 -8.20 -22.27
CA ALA A 30 -11.90 -7.01 -22.16
C ALA A 30 -13.28 -7.28 -21.55
N GLU A 31 -13.70 -8.54 -21.41
CA GLU A 31 -14.92 -8.92 -20.70
C GLU A 31 -14.77 -8.88 -19.18
N CYS A 32 -13.52 -8.72 -18.69
CA CYS A 32 -13.22 -8.68 -17.26
C CYS A 32 -13.22 -7.24 -16.73
N ASP A 33 -13.83 -7.04 -15.57
CA ASP A 33 -13.83 -5.77 -14.84
C ASP A 33 -12.94 -5.88 -13.58
N PRO A 34 -11.70 -5.30 -13.60
CA PRO A 34 -10.75 -5.41 -12.50
C PRO A 34 -10.97 -4.35 -11.39
N LYS A 35 -12.10 -3.65 -11.40
CA LYS A 35 -12.38 -2.57 -10.45
C LYS A 35 -13.37 -3.03 -9.37
N ILE A 36 -13.18 -2.47 -8.19
CA ILE A 36 -14.08 -2.61 -7.03
C ILE A 36 -14.83 -1.30 -6.77
N THR A 37 -15.87 -1.35 -5.93
CA THR A 37 -16.51 -0.15 -5.41
C THR A 37 -15.97 0.14 -4.01
N MET A 38 -15.35 1.29 -3.82
CA MET A 38 -14.84 1.76 -2.53
C MET A 38 -15.05 3.26 -2.41
N CYS A 39 -15.48 3.74 -1.25
CA CYS A 39 -15.78 5.17 -1.01
C CYS A 39 -16.75 5.76 -2.07
N GLY A 40 -17.74 4.99 -2.52
CA GLY A 40 -18.69 5.41 -3.55
C GLY A 40 -18.11 5.57 -4.96
N ARG A 41 -16.88 5.12 -5.20
CA ARG A 41 -16.16 5.23 -6.49
C ARG A 41 -15.85 3.85 -7.06
N ARG A 42 -15.79 3.75 -8.39
CA ARG A 42 -15.25 2.57 -9.11
C ARG A 42 -13.73 2.76 -9.23
N VAL A 43 -12.95 1.94 -8.52
CA VAL A 43 -11.50 2.10 -8.36
C VAL A 43 -10.78 0.76 -8.53
N TYR A 44 -9.48 0.82 -8.79
CA TYR A 44 -8.64 -0.38 -8.76
C TYR A 44 -8.48 -0.88 -7.32
N PRO A 45 -8.31 -2.20 -7.10
CA PRO A 45 -8.14 -2.79 -5.77
C PRO A 45 -6.73 -2.56 -5.21
N VAL A 46 -6.20 -1.35 -5.40
CA VAL A 46 -4.88 -0.92 -4.92
C VAL A 46 -5.00 0.45 -4.27
N ILE A 47 -4.59 0.56 -3.03
CA ILE A 47 -4.72 1.74 -2.19
C ILE A 47 -3.34 2.38 -1.99
N VAL A 48 -3.27 3.70 -2.11
CA VAL A 48 -2.06 4.49 -1.81
C VAL A 48 -1.87 4.57 -0.30
N ALA A 49 -0.74 4.06 0.18
CA ALA A 49 -0.44 4.02 1.63
C ALA A 49 -0.22 5.40 2.24
N PRO A 50 -0.54 5.60 3.55
CA PRO A 50 -0.40 6.87 4.27
C PRO A 50 1.06 7.23 4.55
N MET A 51 1.80 7.58 3.51
CA MET A 51 3.24 7.88 3.61
C MET A 51 3.54 9.28 3.08
N GLY A 52 4.19 10.13 3.90
CA GLY A 52 4.51 11.50 3.55
C GLY A 52 5.47 11.66 2.37
N ALA A 53 6.16 10.59 1.95
CA ALA A 53 6.96 10.56 0.72
C ALA A 53 6.13 10.26 -0.55
N VAL A 54 4.84 9.94 -0.41
CA VAL A 54 3.99 9.45 -1.50
C VAL A 54 2.82 10.37 -1.75
N THR A 55 2.08 10.72 -0.70
CA THR A 55 0.87 11.54 -0.81
C THR A 55 0.82 12.63 0.25
N ASP A 56 0.23 13.76 -0.11
CA ASP A 56 -0.03 14.91 0.75
C ASP A 56 -1.35 15.60 0.35
N GLU A 57 -1.61 16.78 0.90
CA GLU A 57 -2.78 17.60 0.59
C GLU A 57 -2.81 18.18 -0.83
N ASN A 58 -1.70 18.16 -1.56
CA ASN A 58 -1.59 18.74 -2.90
C ASN A 58 -1.78 17.69 -4.00
N ASN A 59 -1.35 16.43 -3.77
CA ASN A 59 -1.36 15.40 -4.80
C ASN A 59 -2.42 14.30 -4.61
N TYR A 60 -3.16 14.25 -3.49
CA TYR A 60 -4.14 13.16 -3.27
C TYR A 60 -5.19 13.05 -4.38
N LYS A 61 -5.59 14.17 -5.01
CA LYS A 61 -6.56 14.15 -6.12
C LYS A 61 -6.02 13.46 -7.36
N VAL A 62 -4.72 13.56 -7.61
CA VAL A 62 -4.06 12.87 -8.74
C VAL A 62 -4.30 11.36 -8.64
N TRP A 63 -4.17 10.78 -7.44
CA TRP A 63 -4.44 9.37 -7.23
C TRP A 63 -5.90 9.00 -7.48
N LEU A 64 -6.84 9.83 -6.98
CA LEU A 64 -8.28 9.62 -7.22
C LEU A 64 -8.64 9.69 -8.70
N ASP A 65 -8.06 10.64 -9.44
CA ASP A 65 -8.31 10.84 -10.87
C ASP A 65 -7.80 9.66 -11.72
N HIS A 66 -6.76 8.97 -11.24
CA HIS A 66 -6.25 7.73 -11.86
C HIS A 66 -6.91 6.45 -11.34
N GLY A 67 -7.97 6.56 -10.56
CA GLY A 67 -8.76 5.43 -10.09
C GLY A 67 -8.17 4.69 -8.88
N PHE A 68 -7.40 5.36 -8.03
CA PHE A 68 -6.85 4.81 -6.79
C PHE A 68 -7.44 5.53 -5.58
N ILE A 69 -7.90 4.80 -4.58
CA ILE A 69 -8.13 5.35 -3.25
C ILE A 69 -6.77 5.63 -2.61
N CYS A 70 -6.65 6.75 -1.91
CA CYS A 70 -5.45 7.06 -1.13
C CYS A 70 -5.79 7.31 0.34
N VAL A 71 -4.79 7.11 1.18
CA VAL A 71 -4.85 7.47 2.59
C VAL A 71 -3.88 8.62 2.83
N VAL A 72 -4.39 9.82 3.14
CA VAL A 72 -3.57 11.01 3.42
C VAL A 72 -2.86 10.84 4.76
N PRO A 73 -1.52 11.03 4.84
CA PRO A 73 -0.74 10.72 6.02
C PRO A 73 -0.85 11.77 7.12
N ARG A 74 -0.46 11.40 8.33
CA ARG A 74 -0.42 12.28 9.52
C ARG A 74 0.60 13.43 9.45
N THR A 75 1.41 13.48 8.40
CA THR A 75 2.29 14.64 8.11
C THR A 75 1.54 15.86 7.60
N VAL A 76 0.31 15.66 7.12
CA VAL A 76 -0.60 16.75 6.72
C VAL A 76 -1.29 17.31 7.97
N ASP A 77 -1.59 18.60 7.96
CA ASP A 77 -2.27 19.31 9.05
C ASP A 77 -3.60 18.63 9.44
N TYR A 78 -3.92 18.58 10.74
CA TYR A 78 -5.09 17.89 11.28
C TYR A 78 -6.42 18.40 10.69
N ALA A 79 -6.60 19.72 10.62
CA ALA A 79 -7.84 20.29 10.09
C ALA A 79 -8.01 20.02 8.60
N LYS A 80 -6.90 20.06 7.82
CA LYS A 80 -6.91 19.66 6.41
C LYS A 80 -7.25 18.19 6.23
N ARG A 81 -6.74 17.29 7.10
CA ARG A 81 -7.08 15.86 7.05
C ARG A 81 -8.56 15.61 7.29
N ILE A 82 -9.21 16.36 8.20
CA ILE A 82 -10.67 16.30 8.41
C ILE A 82 -11.39 16.71 7.12
N GLU A 83 -10.99 17.79 6.45
CA GLU A 83 -11.63 18.18 5.19
C GLU A 83 -11.43 17.15 4.08
N ILE A 84 -10.22 16.65 3.92
CA ILE A 84 -9.90 15.63 2.88
C ILE A 84 -10.61 14.30 3.18
N SER A 85 -10.87 13.99 4.45
CA SER A 85 -11.58 12.76 4.83
C SER A 85 -13.00 12.64 4.29
N LYS A 86 -13.57 13.73 3.77
CA LYS A 86 -14.86 13.72 3.05
C LYS A 86 -14.77 13.15 1.63
N GLU A 87 -13.58 13.13 1.04
CA GLU A 87 -13.34 12.69 -0.34
C GLU A 87 -12.61 11.33 -0.43
N THR A 88 -11.67 11.08 0.49
CA THR A 88 -10.84 9.87 0.58
C THR A 88 -10.39 9.64 2.01
N PHE A 89 -9.70 8.52 2.28
CA PHE A 89 -9.21 8.26 3.63
C PHE A 89 -8.15 9.27 4.07
N SER A 90 -8.25 9.69 5.31
CA SER A 90 -7.20 10.44 6.02
C SER A 90 -6.78 9.68 7.26
N SER A 91 -5.47 9.63 7.54
CA SER A 91 -4.94 8.89 8.69
C SER A 91 -4.88 9.74 9.94
N PHE A 92 -5.22 9.12 11.08
CA PHE A 92 -5.20 9.72 12.41
C PHE A 92 -4.50 8.76 13.39
N SER A 93 -3.81 9.32 14.38
CA SER A 93 -3.35 8.56 15.53
C SER A 93 -4.54 8.16 16.41
N LEU A 94 -4.34 7.22 17.33
CA LEU A 94 -5.40 6.83 18.28
C LEU A 94 -5.86 8.01 19.17
N ALA A 95 -4.93 8.91 19.53
CA ALA A 95 -5.28 10.11 20.30
C ALA A 95 -6.14 11.07 19.47
N GLU A 96 -5.71 11.40 18.23
CA GLU A 96 -6.49 12.25 17.32
C GLU A 96 -7.85 11.64 16.97
N ALA A 97 -7.94 10.29 16.87
CA ALA A 97 -9.20 9.61 16.58
C ALA A 97 -10.25 9.81 17.70
N LYS A 98 -9.81 9.93 18.95
CA LYS A 98 -10.70 10.29 20.07
C LYS A 98 -11.22 11.72 19.97
N ASP A 99 -10.38 12.64 19.45
CA ASP A 99 -10.78 14.04 19.26
C ASP A 99 -11.80 14.19 18.13
N LEU A 100 -11.75 13.30 17.08
CA LEU A 100 -12.74 13.28 16.00
C LEU A 100 -14.18 13.16 16.49
N TYR A 101 -14.39 12.54 17.66
CA TYR A 101 -15.72 12.43 18.25
C TYR A 101 -16.40 13.79 18.45
N SER A 102 -15.63 14.84 18.74
CA SER A 102 -16.13 16.22 18.91
C SER A 102 -15.93 17.10 17.67
N ASP A 103 -14.96 16.79 16.84
CA ASP A 103 -14.48 17.69 15.80
C ASP A 103 -15.16 17.52 14.45
N ILE A 104 -15.74 16.34 14.16
CA ILE A 104 -16.48 16.11 12.92
C ILE A 104 -17.99 16.25 13.15
N LYS A 105 -18.70 16.62 12.07
CA LYS A 105 -20.15 16.85 12.11
C LYS A 105 -20.91 15.56 11.84
N ASP A 106 -22.01 15.35 12.56
CA ASP A 106 -22.82 14.12 12.50
C ASP A 106 -23.49 13.86 11.14
N ASN A 107 -23.61 14.89 10.28
CA ASN A 107 -24.32 14.80 9.00
C ASN A 107 -23.39 14.70 7.77
N GLU A 108 -22.07 14.75 7.97
CA GLU A 108 -21.08 14.67 6.90
C GLU A 108 -20.51 13.25 6.79
N GLN A 109 -20.18 12.80 5.56
CA GLN A 109 -19.50 11.53 5.33
C GLN A 109 -18.01 11.71 5.55
N HIS A 110 -17.38 10.80 6.31
CA HIS A 110 -15.95 10.79 6.54
C HIS A 110 -15.33 9.41 6.33
N TYR A 111 -14.16 9.36 5.69
CA TYR A 111 -13.33 8.17 5.51
C TYR A 111 -12.09 8.28 6.41
N ILE A 112 -12.10 7.55 7.51
CA ILE A 112 -11.10 7.66 8.58
C ILE A 112 -10.21 6.42 8.61
N CYS A 113 -8.89 6.63 8.59
CA CYS A 113 -7.91 5.59 8.84
C CYS A 113 -7.25 5.82 10.20
N ILE A 114 -7.52 4.96 11.19
CA ILE A 114 -6.77 4.98 12.46
C ILE A 114 -5.49 4.19 12.24
N ASP A 115 -4.38 4.93 12.04
CA ASP A 115 -3.10 4.38 11.61
C ASP A 115 -2.19 4.13 12.80
N ILE A 116 -2.16 2.87 13.25
CA ILE A 116 -1.35 2.40 14.38
C ILE A 116 -0.65 1.07 14.05
N ALA A 117 0.54 0.85 14.62
CA ALA A 117 1.29 -0.38 14.38
C ALA A 117 0.71 -1.61 15.10
N HIS A 118 -0.04 -1.40 16.20
CA HIS A 118 -0.60 -2.44 17.05
C HIS A 118 -2.14 -2.42 16.99
N GLY A 119 -2.71 -3.03 15.93
CA GLY A 119 -4.13 -3.03 15.63
C GLY A 119 -5.02 -3.88 16.53
N THR A 120 -4.47 -4.55 17.56
CA THR A 120 -5.24 -5.38 18.51
C THR A 120 -5.35 -4.78 19.92
N MET A 121 -5.16 -3.45 20.04
CA MET A 121 -5.31 -2.75 21.30
C MET A 121 -6.80 -2.61 21.67
N SER A 122 -7.16 -2.93 22.92
CA SER A 122 -8.54 -2.75 23.41
C SER A 122 -9.03 -1.31 23.31
N ASP A 123 -8.15 -0.34 23.54
CA ASP A 123 -8.44 1.09 23.42
C ASP A 123 -8.78 1.51 21.99
N LEU A 124 -8.22 0.84 20.98
CA LEU A 124 -8.59 1.02 19.57
C LEU A 124 -10.03 0.55 19.32
N TYR A 125 -10.37 -0.65 19.76
CA TYR A 125 -11.71 -1.20 19.58
C TYR A 125 -12.76 -0.30 20.23
N GLN A 126 -12.52 0.16 21.46
CA GLN A 126 -13.42 1.08 22.14
C GLN A 126 -13.58 2.40 21.38
N THR A 127 -12.47 2.96 20.87
CA THR A 127 -12.51 4.21 20.06
C THR A 127 -13.30 4.02 18.77
N CYS A 128 -13.15 2.89 18.08
CA CYS A 128 -13.92 2.56 16.88
C CYS A 128 -15.41 2.41 17.20
N TYR A 129 -15.74 1.69 18.29
CA TYR A 129 -17.11 1.53 18.74
C TYR A 129 -17.78 2.87 19.07
N ASP A 130 -17.09 3.76 19.79
CA ASP A 130 -17.61 5.08 20.15
C ASP A 130 -17.89 5.94 18.89
N LEU A 131 -16.98 5.93 17.92
CA LEU A 131 -17.14 6.63 16.64
C LEU A 131 -18.31 6.05 15.84
N LYS A 132 -18.38 4.73 15.69
CA LYS A 132 -19.49 4.06 14.98
C LYS A 132 -20.83 4.26 15.67
N SER A 133 -20.86 4.21 17.00
CA SER A 133 -22.10 4.44 17.76
C SER A 133 -22.63 5.86 17.58
N LYS A 134 -21.76 6.86 17.42
CA LYS A 134 -22.17 8.24 17.22
C LYS A 134 -22.54 8.55 15.76
N PHE A 135 -21.71 8.14 14.81
CA PHE A 135 -21.81 8.58 13.44
C PHE A 135 -22.45 7.55 12.49
N GLY A 136 -22.56 6.28 12.91
CA GLY A 136 -23.15 5.20 12.10
C GLY A 136 -22.49 5.09 10.72
N ASP A 137 -23.31 5.06 9.67
CA ASP A 137 -22.86 4.94 8.28
C ASP A 137 -22.21 6.24 7.72
N LYS A 138 -22.23 7.34 8.49
CA LYS A 138 -21.54 8.58 8.12
C LYS A 138 -20.03 8.51 8.32
N ILE A 139 -19.55 7.48 8.99
CA ILE A 139 -18.13 7.24 9.13
C ILE A 139 -17.77 5.87 8.55
N THR A 140 -16.75 5.83 7.70
CA THR A 140 -16.15 4.61 7.21
C THR A 140 -14.78 4.46 7.85
N LEU A 141 -14.61 3.40 8.66
CA LEU A 141 -13.39 3.17 9.44
C LEU A 141 -12.48 2.14 8.78
N MET A 142 -11.22 2.51 8.61
CA MET A 142 -10.11 1.63 8.28
C MET A 142 -9.12 1.67 9.45
N THR A 143 -8.65 0.51 9.93
CA THR A 143 -7.63 0.50 10.98
C THR A 143 -6.77 -0.76 10.91
N GLY A 144 -5.70 -0.80 11.67
CA GLY A 144 -4.68 -1.84 11.72
C GLY A 144 -3.34 -1.19 12.04
N ASN A 145 -2.26 -2.00 12.07
CA ASN A 145 -2.12 -3.30 11.37
C ASN A 145 -2.31 -4.48 12.33
N VAL A 146 -2.77 -5.59 11.77
CA VAL A 146 -2.92 -6.86 12.48
C VAL A 146 -2.11 -7.98 11.80
N ALA A 147 -1.66 -8.94 12.60
CA ALA A 147 -0.97 -10.14 12.13
C ALA A 147 -1.47 -11.37 12.92
N THR A 148 -2.78 -11.47 13.12
CA THR A 148 -3.46 -12.62 13.74
C THR A 148 -4.87 -12.75 13.17
N PRO A 149 -5.27 -13.96 12.69
CA PRO A 149 -6.60 -14.19 12.12
C PRO A 149 -7.72 -13.93 13.12
N GLU A 150 -7.52 -14.29 14.38
CA GLU A 150 -8.53 -14.17 15.44
C GLU A 150 -8.97 -12.72 15.71
N ALA A 151 -8.17 -11.74 15.26
CA ALA A 151 -8.56 -10.33 15.34
C ALA A 151 -9.79 -10.00 14.48
N TYR A 152 -10.12 -10.83 13.46
CA TYR A 152 -11.23 -10.58 12.55
C TYR A 152 -12.55 -10.38 13.31
N HIS A 153 -12.87 -11.26 14.24
CA HIS A 153 -14.11 -11.19 15.02
C HIS A 153 -14.23 -9.88 15.81
N TYR A 154 -13.13 -9.44 16.44
CA TYR A 154 -13.13 -8.15 17.17
C TYR A 154 -13.37 -6.97 16.23
N TYR A 155 -12.83 -6.99 15.03
CA TYR A 155 -13.04 -5.94 14.04
C TYR A 155 -14.48 -5.90 13.56
N ALA A 156 -15.06 -7.06 13.25
CA ALA A 156 -16.43 -7.19 12.78
C ALA A 156 -17.45 -6.83 13.89
N ASP A 157 -17.20 -7.25 15.13
CA ASP A 157 -18.06 -6.94 16.29
C ASP A 157 -18.12 -5.44 16.61
N HIS A 158 -17.10 -4.67 16.21
CA HIS A 158 -17.03 -3.23 16.43
C HIS A 158 -17.34 -2.41 15.16
N ASP A 159 -18.00 -3.03 14.17
CA ASP A 159 -18.42 -2.42 12.89
C ASP A 159 -17.27 -1.70 12.14
N ILE A 160 -16.03 -2.18 12.28
CA ILE A 160 -14.89 -1.65 11.54
C ILE A 160 -15.00 -2.08 10.08
N ASP A 161 -15.05 -1.13 9.15
CA ASP A 161 -15.31 -1.42 7.73
C ASP A 161 -14.13 -2.10 7.04
N PHE A 162 -12.89 -1.69 7.37
CA PHE A 162 -11.68 -2.20 6.73
C PHE A 162 -10.59 -2.52 7.75
N MET A 163 -10.08 -3.74 7.69
CA MET A 163 -8.96 -4.23 8.48
C MET A 163 -7.67 -4.18 7.65
N ARG A 164 -6.66 -3.43 8.11
CA ARG A 164 -5.31 -3.48 7.52
C ARG A 164 -4.54 -4.66 8.11
N ALA A 165 -4.32 -5.67 7.29
CA ALA A 165 -3.59 -6.88 7.65
C ALA A 165 -2.10 -6.76 7.26
N CYS A 166 -1.26 -7.53 7.92
CA CYS A 166 0.19 -7.65 7.83
C CYS A 166 0.97 -6.66 8.71
N ILE A 167 1.97 -7.20 9.39
CA ILE A 167 2.96 -6.45 10.18
C ILE A 167 4.35 -6.77 9.65
N GLY A 168 5.15 -5.73 9.40
CA GLY A 168 6.56 -5.86 9.05
C GLY A 168 6.86 -6.24 7.60
N THR A 169 5.87 -6.31 6.72
CA THR A 169 6.00 -6.70 5.31
C THR A 169 6.45 -5.56 4.40
N GLY A 170 6.27 -4.30 4.80
CA GLY A 170 6.63 -3.13 4.01
C GLY A 170 8.14 -3.06 3.70
N SER A 171 8.50 -2.66 2.47
CA SER A 171 9.91 -2.59 2.02
C SER A 171 10.80 -1.64 2.82
N ARG A 172 10.21 -0.75 3.62
CA ARG A 172 10.90 0.18 4.55
C ARG A 172 10.67 -0.15 6.02
N CYS A 173 9.89 -1.20 6.32
CA CYS A 173 9.63 -1.66 7.67
C CYS A 173 10.74 -2.61 8.13
N ILE A 174 11.19 -2.46 9.36
CA ILE A 174 12.16 -3.34 10.02
C ILE A 174 11.58 -3.95 11.31
N THR A 175 10.26 -3.86 11.49
CA THR A 175 9.57 -4.41 12.67
C THR A 175 9.81 -5.91 12.79
N THR A 176 9.63 -6.68 11.71
CA THR A 176 9.85 -8.13 11.73
C THR A 176 11.26 -8.50 12.19
N SER A 177 12.29 -7.83 11.66
CA SER A 177 13.69 -8.12 12.00
C SER A 177 14.08 -7.66 13.41
N ASN A 178 13.44 -6.63 13.95
CA ASN A 178 13.79 -6.03 15.22
C ASN A 178 12.88 -6.44 16.39
N VAL A 179 11.60 -6.69 16.11
CA VAL A 179 10.58 -7.04 17.12
C VAL A 179 10.21 -8.53 17.07
N GLY A 180 10.41 -9.19 15.93
CA GLY A 180 10.11 -10.62 15.75
C GLY A 180 8.62 -10.94 15.58
N VAL A 181 7.75 -9.93 15.45
CA VAL A 181 6.31 -10.12 15.19
C VAL A 181 6.05 -10.11 13.70
N HIS A 182 5.53 -11.20 13.21
CA HIS A 182 5.18 -11.40 11.80
C HIS A 182 4.25 -12.59 11.64
N TYR A 183 3.42 -12.56 10.62
CA TYR A 183 2.64 -13.72 10.16
C TYR A 183 2.82 -13.82 8.64
N PRO A 184 3.19 -14.98 8.08
CA PRO A 184 3.42 -15.15 6.66
C PRO A 184 2.21 -14.72 5.83
N THR A 185 2.44 -13.84 4.86
CA THR A 185 1.39 -13.03 4.23
C THR A 185 0.30 -13.86 3.55
N ALA A 186 0.68 -14.86 2.73
CA ALA A 186 -0.31 -15.69 2.03
C ALA A 186 -1.18 -16.47 3.02
N THR A 187 -0.55 -17.02 4.06
CA THR A 187 -1.28 -17.77 5.11
C THR A 187 -2.19 -16.85 5.92
N LEU A 188 -1.73 -15.62 6.24
CA LEU A 188 -2.56 -14.67 7.00
C LEU A 188 -3.83 -14.28 6.22
N ILE A 189 -3.70 -14.04 4.92
CA ILE A 189 -4.86 -13.65 4.09
C ILE A 189 -5.88 -14.79 4.03
N ASP A 190 -5.41 -16.01 3.78
CA ASP A 190 -6.27 -17.20 3.70
C ASP A 190 -6.97 -17.48 5.03
N ASP A 191 -6.24 -17.39 6.15
CA ASP A 191 -6.83 -17.56 7.48
C ASP A 191 -7.85 -16.46 7.82
N LEU A 192 -7.55 -15.20 7.50
CA LEU A 192 -8.49 -14.09 7.71
C LEU A 192 -9.75 -14.24 6.85
N ARG A 193 -9.61 -14.77 5.61
CA ARG A 193 -10.75 -15.10 4.76
C ARG A 193 -11.59 -16.20 5.40
N MET A 194 -10.97 -17.25 5.94
CA MET A 194 -11.69 -18.31 6.65
C MET A 194 -12.44 -17.78 7.88
N GLU A 195 -11.82 -16.89 8.67
CA GLU A 195 -12.50 -16.25 9.80
C GLU A 195 -13.65 -15.36 9.34
N LYS A 196 -13.51 -14.66 8.21
CA LYS A 196 -14.59 -13.87 7.58
C LYS A 196 -15.77 -14.77 7.17
N ASP A 197 -15.47 -15.88 6.47
CA ASP A 197 -16.49 -16.83 6.02
C ASP A 197 -17.24 -17.45 7.22
N HIS A 198 -16.53 -17.84 8.29
CA HIS A 198 -17.14 -18.35 9.52
C HIS A 198 -18.01 -17.29 10.21
N TYR A 199 -17.55 -16.03 10.26
CA TYR A 199 -18.32 -14.94 10.85
C TYR A 199 -19.60 -14.66 10.06
N GLU A 200 -19.53 -14.69 8.73
CA GLU A 200 -20.69 -14.53 7.84
C GLU A 200 -21.72 -15.64 8.04
N GLU A 201 -21.28 -16.90 8.11
CA GLU A 201 -22.17 -18.03 8.36
C GLU A 201 -22.87 -17.93 9.73
N TRP A 202 -22.15 -17.47 10.76
CA TRP A 202 -22.68 -17.31 12.12
C TRP A 202 -23.67 -16.14 12.22
N GLU A 203 -23.32 -14.98 11.65
CA GLU A 203 -24.07 -13.73 11.75
C GLU A 203 -25.05 -13.51 10.58
N SER A 204 -25.16 -14.43 9.62
CA SER A 204 -26.02 -14.33 8.44
C SER A 204 -27.49 -13.99 8.74
N THR A 205 -27.92 -14.24 9.97
CA THR A 205 -29.27 -13.90 10.46
C THR A 205 -29.37 -12.48 11.04
N ALA A 206 -28.25 -11.80 11.30
CA ALA A 206 -28.21 -10.51 12.02
C ALA A 206 -28.11 -9.28 11.12
N GLY A 207 -27.82 -9.47 9.80
CA GLY A 207 -27.69 -8.37 8.83
C GLY A 207 -26.48 -7.45 9.09
N LYS A 208 -25.47 -7.91 9.83
CA LYS A 208 -24.26 -7.16 10.11
C LYS A 208 -23.38 -7.03 8.87
N LYS A 209 -22.72 -5.88 8.77
CA LYS A 209 -21.73 -5.62 7.71
C LYS A 209 -20.43 -6.36 8.02
N LEU A 210 -19.89 -7.04 7.02
CA LEU A 210 -18.59 -7.71 7.15
C LEU A 210 -17.44 -6.70 7.09
N THR A 211 -16.38 -6.97 7.85
CA THR A 211 -15.11 -6.25 7.75
C THR A 211 -14.34 -6.73 6.52
N GLU A 212 -13.92 -5.82 5.66
CA GLU A 212 -13.13 -6.13 4.48
C GLU A 212 -11.63 -6.10 4.76
N ILE A 213 -10.88 -7.03 4.15
CA ILE A 213 -9.46 -7.25 4.41
C ILE A 213 -8.62 -6.43 3.41
N ILE A 214 -7.78 -5.53 3.91
CA ILE A 214 -6.78 -4.77 3.14
C ILE A 214 -5.39 -5.32 3.47
N VAL A 215 -4.69 -5.85 2.47
CA VAL A 215 -3.31 -6.34 2.65
C VAL A 215 -2.35 -5.17 2.54
N ASP A 216 -1.72 -4.80 3.66
CA ASP A 216 -0.87 -3.61 3.75
C ASP A 216 0.61 -3.96 3.82
N GLY A 217 1.32 -3.59 2.76
CA GLY A 217 2.76 -3.78 2.62
C GLY A 217 3.16 -5.11 1.96
N GLY A 218 4.43 -5.20 1.56
CA GLY A 218 4.96 -6.39 0.87
C GLY A 218 4.63 -6.48 -0.62
N ILE A 219 3.76 -5.64 -1.14
CA ILE A 219 3.32 -5.63 -2.54
C ILE A 219 4.38 -4.93 -3.41
N LYS A 220 4.99 -5.67 -4.33
CA LYS A 220 6.10 -5.22 -5.17
C LYS A 220 5.77 -5.30 -6.66
N ASN A 221 5.02 -6.33 -7.06
CA ASN A 221 4.76 -6.71 -8.43
C ASN A 221 3.27 -6.86 -8.69
N PHE A 222 2.89 -6.97 -9.97
CA PHE A 222 1.50 -7.17 -10.35
C PHE A 222 0.93 -8.50 -9.84
N ASP A 223 1.74 -9.58 -9.82
CA ASP A 223 1.32 -10.89 -9.35
C ASP A 223 1.03 -10.91 -7.84
N ASP A 224 1.74 -10.10 -7.03
CA ASP A 224 1.44 -9.97 -5.61
C ASP A 224 0.00 -9.45 -5.40
N ILE A 225 -0.44 -8.45 -6.20
CA ILE A 225 -1.81 -7.92 -6.16
C ILE A 225 -2.82 -9.02 -6.49
N GLN A 226 -2.58 -9.74 -7.58
CA GLN A 226 -3.46 -10.81 -8.07
C GLN A 226 -3.57 -11.95 -7.05
N LYS A 227 -2.46 -12.37 -6.45
CA LYS A 227 -2.42 -13.40 -5.42
C LYS A 227 -3.17 -12.98 -4.15
N CYS A 228 -2.99 -11.74 -3.69
CA CYS A 228 -3.72 -11.24 -2.54
C CYS A 228 -5.25 -11.26 -2.78
N ILE A 229 -5.69 -10.79 -3.95
CA ILE A 229 -7.12 -10.84 -4.31
C ILE A 229 -7.61 -12.28 -4.38
N ALA A 230 -6.89 -13.17 -5.04
CA ALA A 230 -7.24 -14.59 -5.17
C ALA A 230 -7.29 -15.32 -3.81
N LEU A 231 -6.51 -14.88 -2.82
CA LEU A 231 -6.54 -15.38 -1.44
C LEU A 231 -7.71 -14.83 -0.62
N GLY A 232 -8.44 -13.82 -1.11
CA GLY A 232 -9.62 -13.28 -0.43
C GLY A 232 -9.50 -11.83 0.04
N ALA A 233 -8.39 -11.14 -0.24
CA ALA A 233 -8.28 -9.72 0.09
C ALA A 233 -9.27 -8.88 -0.72
N PHE A 234 -9.85 -7.86 -0.08
CA PHE A 234 -10.69 -6.86 -0.75
C PHE A 234 -9.86 -5.95 -1.65
N ALA A 235 -8.73 -5.48 -1.13
CA ALA A 235 -7.75 -4.68 -1.84
C ALA A 235 -6.36 -4.83 -1.20
N VAL A 236 -5.34 -4.31 -1.86
CA VAL A 236 -3.98 -4.19 -1.32
C VAL A 236 -3.62 -2.73 -1.07
N MET A 237 -2.72 -2.47 -0.12
CA MET A 237 -2.17 -1.14 0.13
C MET A 237 -0.66 -1.16 -0.14
N SER A 238 -0.17 -0.18 -0.91
CA SER A 238 1.25 -0.09 -1.24
C SER A 238 1.76 1.35 -1.14
N GLY A 239 2.95 1.51 -0.59
CA GLY A 239 3.70 2.76 -0.65
C GLY A 239 4.75 2.72 -1.76
N SER A 240 5.41 1.57 -1.98
CA SER A 240 6.55 1.47 -2.89
C SER A 240 6.17 1.63 -4.36
N ILE A 241 5.02 1.11 -4.79
CA ILE A 241 4.49 1.28 -6.14
C ILE A 241 4.30 2.78 -6.43
N PHE A 242 3.59 3.48 -5.56
CA PHE A 242 3.31 4.91 -5.74
C PHE A 242 4.53 5.80 -5.50
N ALA A 243 5.49 5.40 -4.66
CA ALA A 243 6.75 6.13 -4.49
C ALA A 243 7.64 6.10 -5.75
N LYS A 244 7.48 5.11 -6.63
CA LYS A 244 8.16 5.02 -7.93
C LYS A 244 7.47 5.84 -9.02
N ALA A 245 6.23 6.28 -8.81
CA ALA A 245 5.49 7.09 -9.76
C ALA A 245 5.97 8.54 -9.75
N GLU A 246 5.94 9.20 -10.90
CA GLU A 246 6.35 10.60 -11.06
C GLU A 246 5.54 11.54 -10.17
N GLU A 247 4.29 11.22 -9.91
CA GLU A 247 3.29 12.02 -9.20
C GLU A 247 3.42 12.02 -7.67
N ALA A 248 4.30 11.18 -7.09
CA ALA A 248 4.50 11.19 -5.64
C ALA A 248 5.11 12.52 -5.16
N CYS A 249 4.72 12.97 -3.95
CA CYS A 249 4.97 14.32 -3.46
C CYS A 249 6.44 14.59 -3.07
N GLU A 250 7.22 13.59 -2.67
CA GLU A 250 8.62 13.81 -2.31
C GLU A 250 9.44 14.23 -3.53
N PRO A 251 10.27 15.28 -3.43
CA PRO A 251 11.03 15.82 -4.57
C PRO A 251 11.92 14.80 -5.26
N ILE A 252 11.99 14.90 -6.60
CA ILE A 252 12.91 14.12 -7.41
C ILE A 252 14.31 14.74 -7.34
N VAL A 253 15.32 13.88 -7.21
CA VAL A 253 16.73 14.24 -7.30
C VAL A 253 17.47 13.27 -8.22
N PHE A 254 18.60 13.68 -8.78
CA PHE A 254 19.41 12.83 -9.65
C PHE A 254 20.62 12.28 -8.89
N LEU A 255 20.72 10.94 -8.81
CA LEU A 255 21.81 10.21 -8.18
C LEU A 255 22.50 9.26 -9.18
N HIS A 256 23.76 8.95 -8.92
CA HIS A 256 24.42 7.83 -9.60
C HIS A 256 23.85 6.50 -9.10
N SER A 257 23.59 5.56 -10.01
CA SER A 257 23.10 4.22 -9.67
C SER A 257 24.07 3.45 -8.75
N ASP A 258 25.35 3.75 -8.83
CA ASP A 258 26.42 3.09 -8.09
C ASP A 258 26.68 3.77 -6.72
N ASN A 259 26.13 4.97 -6.50
CA ASN A 259 26.22 5.70 -5.23
C ASN A 259 24.90 6.40 -4.95
N LEU A 260 24.10 5.81 -4.06
CA LEU A 260 22.79 6.31 -3.63
C LEU A 260 22.86 7.21 -2.39
N ASP A 261 24.01 7.91 -2.20
CA ASP A 261 24.13 8.89 -1.13
C ASP A 261 23.39 10.17 -1.49
N MET A 262 22.42 10.55 -0.65
CA MET A 262 21.66 11.79 -0.82
C MET A 262 22.51 13.05 -0.71
N ALA A 263 23.71 12.97 -0.12
CA ALA A 263 24.66 14.10 -0.09
C ALA A 263 25.21 14.44 -1.49
N ASP A 264 25.20 13.48 -2.40
CA ASP A 264 25.63 13.66 -3.80
C ASP A 264 24.46 13.98 -4.75
N ALA A 265 23.26 14.21 -4.20
CA ALA A 265 22.06 14.48 -4.97
C ALA A 265 22.15 15.87 -5.64
N ILE A 266 21.66 15.94 -6.87
CA ILE A 266 21.47 17.22 -7.58
C ILE A 266 20.01 17.36 -7.98
N THR A 267 19.50 18.62 -8.00
CA THR A 267 18.13 18.87 -8.41
C THR A 267 17.93 18.63 -9.91
N PRO A 268 16.69 18.46 -10.39
CA PRO A 268 16.40 18.36 -11.83
C PRO A 268 16.93 19.56 -12.60
N GLU A 269 16.75 20.78 -12.09
CA GLU A 269 17.23 22.01 -12.73
C GLU A 269 18.75 21.99 -12.87
N GLU A 270 19.48 21.65 -11.80
CA GLU A 270 20.94 21.54 -11.84
C GLU A 270 21.40 20.44 -12.80
N TYR A 271 20.70 19.31 -12.84
CA TYR A 271 21.01 18.21 -13.74
C TYR A 271 20.91 18.64 -15.19
N TYR A 272 19.77 19.24 -15.58
CA TYR A 272 19.55 19.67 -16.97
C TYR A 272 20.45 20.82 -17.38
N LEU A 273 20.69 21.81 -16.52
CA LEU A 273 21.63 22.90 -16.79
C LEU A 273 23.06 22.37 -17.02
N LYS A 274 23.54 21.46 -16.18
CA LYS A 274 24.85 20.84 -16.34
C LYS A 274 24.92 20.01 -17.63
N LEU A 275 23.87 19.29 -17.97
CA LEU A 275 23.80 18.48 -19.19
C LEU A 275 23.85 19.33 -20.45
N GLU A 276 23.09 20.42 -20.52
CA GLU A 276 23.11 21.37 -21.64
C GLU A 276 24.45 22.08 -21.78
N ASP A 277 25.04 22.52 -20.68
CA ASP A 277 26.36 23.16 -20.70
C ASP A 277 27.46 22.22 -21.23
N LEU A 278 27.43 20.95 -20.76
CA LEU A 278 28.38 19.94 -21.28
C LEU A 278 28.14 19.63 -22.75
N LYS A 279 26.88 19.54 -23.19
CA LYS A 279 26.55 19.33 -24.60
C LYS A 279 27.06 20.49 -25.47
N ARG A 280 26.76 21.71 -25.10
CA ARG A 280 27.23 22.92 -25.80
C ARG A 280 28.74 22.99 -25.86
N ARG A 281 29.46 22.69 -24.78
CA ARG A 281 30.94 22.70 -24.74
C ARG A 281 31.55 21.57 -25.57
N SER A 282 30.91 20.41 -25.69
CA SER A 282 31.35 19.29 -26.51
C SER A 282 31.28 19.64 -28.02
N GLU A 283 30.24 20.37 -28.41
CA GLU A 283 30.05 20.83 -29.79
C GLU A 283 31.08 21.91 -30.21
N TRP A 284 31.64 22.68 -29.25
CA TRP A 284 32.52 23.82 -29.52
C TRP A 284 34.02 23.47 -29.49
N SER A 285 34.42 22.37 -28.87
CA SER A 285 35.83 22.08 -28.60
C SER A 285 36.37 20.92 -29.41
N GLY A 286 36.81 21.20 -30.67
CA GLY A 286 37.43 20.20 -31.56
C GLY A 286 38.72 19.53 -31.10
N MET A 287 39.25 19.84 -29.88
CA MET A 287 40.50 19.26 -29.36
C MET A 287 40.47 18.74 -27.92
N LYS A 288 39.36 18.85 -27.19
CA LYS A 288 39.23 18.34 -25.80
C LYS A 288 38.05 17.39 -25.62
N PHE A 289 37.74 16.68 -26.67
CA PHE A 289 36.59 15.77 -26.76
C PHE A 289 36.49 14.76 -25.60
N ASN A 290 37.59 14.12 -25.24
CA ASN A 290 37.59 13.04 -24.25
C ASN A 290 37.14 13.46 -22.82
N ARG A 291 37.52 14.66 -22.35
CA ARG A 291 37.13 15.09 -20.96
C ARG A 291 35.65 15.48 -20.87
N PHE A 292 35.10 16.15 -21.88
CA PHE A 292 33.71 16.56 -21.93
C PHE A 292 32.79 15.34 -22.16
N GLU A 293 33.20 14.42 -23.01
CA GLU A 293 32.49 13.18 -23.26
C GLU A 293 32.45 12.29 -22.02
N GLU A 294 33.55 12.20 -21.28
CA GLU A 294 33.60 11.47 -19.98
C GLU A 294 32.71 12.13 -18.94
N ALA A 295 32.77 13.46 -18.80
CA ALA A 295 31.90 14.22 -17.90
C ALA A 295 30.41 14.07 -18.25
N TYR A 296 30.09 14.17 -19.55
CA TYR A 296 28.74 13.95 -20.07
C TYR A 296 28.26 12.53 -19.79
N ARG A 297 29.08 11.52 -20.08
CA ARG A 297 28.79 10.12 -19.81
C ARG A 297 28.58 9.85 -18.32
N LYS A 298 29.40 10.47 -17.46
CA LYS A 298 29.25 10.38 -16.01
C LYS A 298 27.96 11.02 -15.52
N LEU A 299 27.62 12.21 -16.03
CA LEU A 299 26.38 12.89 -15.67
C LEU A 299 25.15 12.14 -16.20
N SER A 300 25.16 11.65 -17.45
CA SER A 300 24.05 10.92 -18.07
C SER A 300 23.75 9.55 -17.43
N ARG A 301 24.66 9.03 -16.60
CA ARG A 301 24.41 7.83 -15.80
C ARG A 301 23.59 8.11 -14.53
N ARG A 302 23.39 9.38 -14.16
CA ARG A 302 22.50 9.72 -13.05
C ARG A 302 21.07 9.43 -13.44
N LYS A 303 20.30 8.89 -12.49
CA LYS A 303 18.88 8.56 -12.66
C LYS A 303 18.03 9.33 -11.66
N PRO A 304 16.74 9.53 -11.94
CA PRO A 304 15.83 10.20 -11.02
C PRO A 304 15.52 9.28 -9.85
N TYR A 305 15.72 9.80 -8.66
CA TYR A 305 15.37 9.13 -7.39
C TYR A 305 14.59 10.10 -6.51
N ARG A 306 13.89 9.56 -5.52
CA ARG A 306 13.36 10.33 -4.39
C ARG A 306 13.65 9.62 -3.08
N LEU A 307 13.60 10.36 -1.98
CA LEU A 307 13.73 9.77 -0.67
C LEU A 307 12.42 9.07 -0.30
N TYR A 308 12.47 7.77 -0.03
CA TYR A 308 11.32 6.97 0.37
C TYR A 308 11.50 6.46 1.79
N TYR A 309 10.53 6.77 2.67
CA TYR A 309 10.58 6.46 4.10
C TYR A 309 9.21 6.07 4.64
N GLY A 310 9.20 5.15 5.61
CA GLY A 310 7.99 4.75 6.34
C GLY A 310 7.66 5.71 7.49
N MET A 311 6.41 5.72 7.93
CA MET A 311 5.93 6.58 9.03
C MET A 311 6.58 6.25 10.37
N SER A 312 7.13 5.05 10.56
CA SER A 312 7.89 4.63 11.76
C SER A 312 9.36 5.08 11.77
N THR A 313 9.84 5.82 10.75
CA THR A 313 11.19 6.37 10.73
C THR A 313 11.34 7.55 11.67
N LYS A 314 12.57 7.78 12.19
CA LYS A 314 12.87 8.99 13.00
C LYS A 314 12.55 10.29 12.28
N MET A 315 12.69 10.31 10.95
CA MET A 315 12.34 11.46 10.11
C MET A 315 10.83 11.74 10.18
N ALA A 316 10.01 10.75 9.89
CA ALA A 316 8.55 10.88 9.93
C ALA A 316 8.04 11.19 11.35
N GLN A 317 8.62 10.56 12.39
CA GLN A 317 8.30 10.85 13.79
C GLN A 317 8.51 12.33 14.15
N LYS A 318 9.59 12.96 13.64
CA LYS A 318 9.82 14.41 13.84
C LYS A 318 8.79 15.26 13.09
N LEU A 319 8.43 14.90 11.86
CA LEU A 319 7.44 15.62 11.06
C LEU A 319 6.03 15.56 11.68
N THR A 320 5.72 14.52 12.44
CA THR A 320 4.44 14.35 13.15
C THR A 320 4.47 14.86 14.61
N GLY A 321 5.44 15.69 14.97
CA GLY A 321 5.55 16.31 16.31
C GLY A 321 6.16 15.40 17.38
N GLY A 322 6.65 14.22 17.04
CA GLY A 322 7.34 13.31 17.95
C GLY A 322 8.74 13.80 18.32
N SER A 323 9.23 13.42 19.51
CA SER A 323 10.58 13.79 19.99
C SER A 323 11.74 13.20 19.15
N GLY A 324 11.46 12.25 18.24
CA GLY A 324 12.46 11.50 17.49
C GLY A 324 13.36 10.61 18.36
N LYS A 325 13.03 10.45 19.65
CA LYS A 325 13.78 9.62 20.61
C LYS A 325 13.35 8.16 20.62
N GLN A 326 12.20 7.84 20.00
CA GLN A 326 11.72 6.47 19.90
C GLN A 326 12.59 5.65 18.95
N THR A 327 12.67 4.36 19.21
CA THR A 327 13.36 3.40 18.33
C THR A 327 12.72 3.45 16.93
N SER A 328 13.53 3.51 15.88
CA SER A 328 13.04 3.47 14.51
C SER A 328 12.69 2.04 14.11
N GLU A 329 11.48 1.81 13.65
CA GLU A 329 11.05 0.57 13.01
C GLU A 329 10.98 0.70 11.49
N GLY A 330 11.55 1.74 10.92
CA GLY A 330 11.62 2.00 9.49
C GLY A 330 12.95 2.60 9.06
N ILE A 331 13.24 2.50 7.77
CA ILE A 331 14.42 3.06 7.13
C ILE A 331 14.04 4.03 6.01
N ALA A 332 14.85 5.07 5.83
CA ALA A 332 14.76 5.99 4.69
C ALA A 332 15.86 5.64 3.68
N LYS A 333 15.51 5.44 2.43
CA LYS A 333 16.45 5.17 1.33
C LYS A 333 15.93 5.77 0.02
N PRO A 334 16.83 6.12 -0.91
CA PRO A 334 16.42 6.49 -2.26
C PRO A 334 15.64 5.35 -2.94
N ILE A 335 14.60 5.71 -3.68
CA ILE A 335 13.87 4.82 -4.59
C ILE A 335 13.89 5.42 -5.99
N LEU A 336 14.10 4.60 -7.01
CA LEU A 336 14.10 5.04 -8.40
C LEU A 336 12.69 5.50 -8.81
N VAL A 337 12.58 6.61 -9.50
CA VAL A 337 11.35 7.04 -10.18
C VAL A 337 11.32 6.35 -11.53
N GLU A 338 10.29 5.56 -11.79
CA GLU A 338 10.30 4.60 -12.91
C GLU A 338 9.23 4.90 -13.96
N TYR A 339 8.08 5.47 -13.57
CA TYR A 339 6.93 5.59 -14.46
C TYR A 339 5.96 6.71 -14.03
N PRO A 340 5.19 7.27 -14.96
CA PRO A 340 3.96 7.97 -14.63
C PRO A 340 2.89 6.95 -14.20
N ILE A 341 2.05 7.33 -13.23
CA ILE A 341 1.07 6.39 -12.64
C ILE A 341 0.04 5.89 -13.66
N GLU A 342 -0.31 6.71 -14.63
CA GLU A 342 -1.21 6.32 -15.72
C GLU A 342 -0.72 5.06 -16.44
N LYS A 343 0.58 5.05 -16.82
CA LYS A 343 1.18 3.90 -17.52
C LYS A 343 1.22 2.65 -16.65
N TRP A 344 1.54 2.80 -15.37
CA TRP A 344 1.52 1.67 -14.44
C TRP A 344 0.11 1.12 -14.25
N ALA A 345 -0.90 2.00 -14.18
CA ALA A 345 -2.30 1.62 -14.03
C ALA A 345 -2.81 0.83 -15.26
N GLU A 346 -2.46 1.28 -16.48
CA GLU A 346 -2.78 0.55 -17.71
C GLU A 346 -2.19 -0.88 -17.71
N ASP A 347 -0.89 -1.00 -17.38
CA ASP A 347 -0.22 -2.29 -17.34
C ASP A 347 -0.82 -3.20 -16.26
N MET A 348 -1.12 -2.66 -15.08
CA MET A 348 -1.77 -3.38 -13.98
C MET A 348 -3.17 -3.86 -14.38
N GLU A 349 -3.97 -2.99 -15.00
CA GLU A 349 -5.31 -3.35 -15.49
C GLU A 349 -5.23 -4.49 -16.50
N ASP A 350 -4.32 -4.40 -17.45
CA ASP A 350 -4.11 -5.42 -18.49
C ASP A 350 -3.68 -6.78 -17.92
N TYR A 351 -2.74 -6.78 -16.97
CA TYR A 351 -2.31 -8.01 -16.30
C TYR A 351 -3.40 -8.60 -15.40
N MET A 352 -4.17 -7.76 -14.71
CA MET A 352 -5.30 -8.22 -13.89
C MET A 352 -6.36 -8.88 -14.78
N LYS A 353 -6.78 -8.22 -15.89
CA LYS A 353 -7.72 -8.79 -16.85
C LYS A 353 -7.21 -10.09 -17.47
N SER A 354 -5.91 -10.20 -17.72
CA SER A 354 -5.30 -11.44 -18.21
C SER A 354 -5.42 -12.55 -17.17
N CYS A 355 -5.07 -12.28 -15.90
CA CYS A 355 -5.23 -13.23 -14.80
C CYS A 355 -6.68 -13.68 -14.65
N MET A 356 -7.63 -12.73 -14.64
CA MET A 356 -9.06 -13.01 -14.55
C MET A 356 -9.55 -13.88 -15.72
N SER A 357 -9.06 -13.66 -16.94
CA SER A 357 -9.43 -14.48 -18.10
C SER A 357 -8.90 -15.92 -17.98
N TYR A 358 -7.69 -16.12 -17.44
CA TYR A 358 -7.13 -17.45 -17.18
C TYR A 358 -7.86 -18.19 -16.06
N THR A 359 -8.34 -17.47 -15.05
CA THR A 359 -9.10 -18.05 -13.93
C THR A 359 -10.60 -18.16 -14.19
N GLY A 360 -11.08 -17.66 -15.34
CA GLY A 360 -12.50 -17.70 -15.73
C GLY A 360 -13.38 -16.71 -14.95
N CYS A 361 -12.78 -15.65 -14.37
CA CYS A 361 -13.45 -14.68 -13.53
C CYS A 361 -13.71 -13.36 -14.28
N ARG A 362 -14.94 -12.84 -14.27
CA ARG A 362 -15.29 -11.57 -14.90
C ARG A 362 -15.18 -10.39 -13.97
N THR A 363 -15.26 -10.60 -12.66
CA THR A 363 -15.15 -9.56 -11.64
C THR A 363 -14.12 -9.93 -10.57
N ILE A 364 -13.73 -8.95 -9.78
CA ILE A 364 -12.83 -9.14 -8.63
C ILE A 364 -13.46 -10.05 -7.57
N GLU A 365 -14.78 -9.93 -7.36
CA GLU A 365 -15.53 -10.80 -6.45
C GLU A 365 -15.44 -12.26 -6.89
N GLU A 366 -15.68 -12.54 -8.17
CA GLU A 366 -15.51 -13.89 -8.71
C GLU A 366 -14.09 -14.42 -8.55
N MET A 367 -13.09 -13.54 -8.67
CA MET A 367 -11.69 -13.93 -8.49
C MET A 367 -11.39 -14.33 -7.04
N ARG A 368 -11.94 -13.62 -6.06
CA ARG A 368 -11.83 -13.98 -4.64
C ARG A 368 -12.49 -15.31 -4.31
N ASP A 369 -13.68 -15.55 -4.91
CA ASP A 369 -14.51 -16.71 -4.53
C ASP A 369 -14.12 -18.01 -5.25
N LYS A 370 -13.61 -17.93 -6.48
CA LYS A 370 -13.47 -19.08 -7.38
C LYS A 370 -12.04 -19.49 -7.66
N THR A 371 -11.05 -18.59 -7.45
CA THR A 371 -9.67 -18.85 -7.83
C THR A 371 -9.00 -19.79 -6.85
N GLN A 372 -8.31 -20.80 -7.39
CA GLN A 372 -7.51 -21.74 -6.63
C GLN A 372 -6.04 -21.33 -6.66
N LEU A 373 -5.33 -21.60 -5.57
CA LEU A 373 -3.89 -21.42 -5.47
C LEU A 373 -3.21 -22.75 -5.16
N ILE A 374 -1.94 -22.87 -5.59
CA ILE A 374 -1.07 -24.01 -5.28
C ILE A 374 0.15 -23.53 -4.53
N ILE A 375 0.60 -24.33 -3.56
CA ILE A 375 1.84 -24.07 -2.82
C ILE A 375 3.01 -24.61 -3.63
N ASN A 376 4.05 -23.79 -3.82
CA ASN A 376 5.32 -24.19 -4.43
C ASN A 376 6.24 -24.83 -3.39
N ALA A 377 6.43 -26.13 -3.45
CA ALA A 377 7.31 -26.84 -2.52
C ALA A 377 8.80 -26.44 -2.62
N SER A 378 9.22 -25.74 -3.68
CA SER A 378 10.61 -25.35 -3.91
C SER A 378 10.99 -23.98 -3.30
N GLY A 379 10.04 -23.21 -2.77
CA GLY A 379 10.30 -21.91 -2.11
C GLY A 379 11.04 -20.88 -2.98
N LYS A 380 11.15 -21.13 -4.28
CA LYS A 380 11.75 -20.19 -5.25
C LYS A 380 10.95 -20.24 -6.53
N ASN A 381 10.26 -19.16 -6.83
CA ASN A 381 9.83 -18.88 -8.20
C ASN A 381 11.08 -18.80 -9.09
N SER A 382 11.53 -19.93 -9.62
CA SER A 382 12.71 -20.05 -10.49
C SER A 382 12.51 -19.41 -11.87
N TYR A 383 11.36 -18.79 -12.13
CA TYR A 383 10.98 -18.24 -13.44
C TYR A 383 11.45 -16.81 -13.69
N TRP A 384 11.98 -16.12 -12.67
CA TRP A 384 12.49 -14.74 -12.81
C TRP A 384 13.97 -14.68 -12.43
N LYS A 385 14.84 -14.92 -13.38
CA LYS A 385 16.25 -14.51 -13.33
C LYS A 385 16.46 -13.29 -14.20
#